data_f69d6a2c0b35df27bbd3a72b0547eb0a
#
_entry.id   f69d6a2c0b35df27bbd3a72b0547eb0a
#
_cell.length_a   1.000
_cell.length_b   1.000
_cell.length_c   1.000
_cell.angle_alpha   90.00
_cell.angle_beta   90.00
_cell.angle_gamma   90.00
#
_symmetry.space_group_name_H-M   'P 1'
#
loop_
_entity.id
_entity.type
_entity.pdbx_description
1 polymer ?
#
loop_
_entity_poly.entity_id
_entity_poly.type
_entity_poly.pdbx_seq_one_letter_code
_entity_poly.pdbx_strand_id
1 'polypeptide(L)'
;MALDLEFIRSQYPVFSNPETARWAMFENAGGSYVPHQVIEHLHTFVQFTTVQPYGPFQSSIAAGESMDAGYRAIAGLLNCHPDELTLGPSTSMNTYVLAQ
;
A
#
# COMPACT_ATOMS: atom_id res chain seq x y z
N MET A 1 -8.84 -4.69 24.48
CA MET A 1 -8.12 -5.75 23.76
C MET A 1 -6.65 -5.35 23.72
N ALA A 2 -5.73 -6.18 24.19
CA ALA A 2 -4.31 -5.89 24.08
C ALA A 2 -3.84 -6.20 22.65
N LEU A 3 -2.95 -5.36 22.10
CA LEU A 3 -2.32 -5.61 20.80
C LEU A 3 -1.30 -6.76 20.94
N ASP A 4 -1.32 -7.68 19.99
CA ASP A 4 -0.28 -8.70 19.84
C ASP A 4 0.93 -8.07 19.16
N LEU A 5 1.84 -7.54 19.96
CA LEU A 5 3.03 -6.84 19.46
C LEU A 5 4.01 -7.77 18.75
N GLU A 6 4.07 -9.03 19.15
CA GLU A 6 4.95 -10.02 18.51
C GLU A 6 4.44 -10.30 17.09
N PHE A 7 3.16 -10.60 16.95
CA PHE A 7 2.53 -10.78 15.65
C PHE A 7 2.70 -9.54 14.78
N ILE A 8 2.39 -8.33 15.29
CA ILE A 8 2.51 -7.09 14.50
C ILE A 8 3.95 -6.90 14.02
N ARG A 9 4.94 -7.04 14.89
CA ARG A 9 6.34 -6.87 14.51
C ARG A 9 6.81 -7.92 13.49
N SER A 10 6.30 -9.14 13.57
CA SER A 10 6.63 -10.20 12.61
C SER A 10 6.15 -9.90 11.19
N GLN A 11 5.17 -9.00 11.02
CA GLN A 11 4.68 -8.58 9.70
C GLN A 11 5.64 -7.64 8.96
N TYR A 12 6.65 -7.08 9.64
CA TYR A 12 7.59 -6.11 9.08
C TYR A 12 9.00 -6.69 8.97
N PRO A 13 9.52 -6.92 7.77
CA PRO A 13 10.84 -7.54 7.56
C PRO A 13 12.01 -6.81 8.24
N VAL A 14 11.88 -5.51 8.46
CA VAL A 14 12.89 -4.71 9.16
C VAL A 14 13.21 -5.26 10.56
N PHE A 15 12.25 -5.88 11.24
CA PHE A 15 12.45 -6.45 12.55
C PHE A 15 13.06 -7.87 12.54
N SER A 16 13.17 -8.48 11.36
CA SER A 16 13.87 -9.76 11.19
C SER A 16 15.38 -9.59 11.07
N ASN A 17 15.88 -8.36 10.80
CA ASN A 17 17.29 -8.07 10.78
C ASN A 17 17.78 -7.74 12.21
N PRO A 18 18.77 -8.49 12.76
CA PRO A 18 19.26 -8.28 14.12
C PRO A 18 19.79 -6.87 14.41
N GLU A 19 20.28 -6.15 13.39
CA GLU A 19 20.77 -4.79 13.56
C GLU A 19 19.64 -3.79 13.76
N THR A 20 18.58 -3.89 12.94
CA THR A 20 17.44 -2.95 12.96
C THR A 20 16.36 -3.34 13.95
N ALA A 21 16.25 -4.62 14.31
CA ALA A 21 15.26 -5.11 15.26
C ALA A 21 15.30 -4.44 16.64
N ARG A 22 16.48 -3.95 17.04
CA ARG A 22 16.71 -3.24 18.31
C ARG A 22 16.50 -1.73 18.25
N TRP A 23 16.25 -1.17 17.06
CA TRP A 23 16.03 0.26 16.91
C TRP A 23 14.63 0.65 17.38
N ALA A 24 14.53 1.77 18.08
CA ALA A 24 13.27 2.41 18.41
C ALA A 24 12.92 3.42 17.31
N MET A 25 11.99 3.04 16.46
CA MET A 25 11.58 3.85 15.30
C MET A 25 10.40 4.73 15.68
N PHE A 26 10.62 6.05 15.72
CA PHE A 26 9.60 7.06 16.04
C PHE A 26 9.35 8.05 14.87
N GLU A 27 10.11 7.93 13.80
CA GLU A 27 10.01 8.83 12.67
C GLU A 27 9.21 8.16 11.56
N ASN A 28 7.93 8.54 11.43
CA ASN A 28 7.02 8.08 10.37
C ASN A 28 6.61 9.19 9.39
N ALA A 29 6.98 10.45 9.69
CA ALA A 29 6.61 11.57 8.84
C ALA A 29 7.35 11.57 7.50
N GLY A 30 8.61 11.15 7.49
CA GLY A 30 9.44 11.04 6.29
C GLY A 30 9.28 9.70 5.57
N GLY A 31 8.76 8.69 6.25
CA GLY A 31 8.52 7.36 5.68
C GLY A 31 8.32 6.32 6.74
N SER A 32 7.62 5.26 6.39
CA SER A 32 7.36 4.11 7.27
C SER A 32 7.84 2.83 6.64
N TYR A 33 8.29 1.88 7.46
CA TYR A 33 8.55 0.54 6.98
C TYR A 33 7.26 -0.12 6.50
N VAL A 34 7.37 -0.91 5.46
CA VAL A 34 6.23 -1.61 4.87
C VAL A 34 6.18 -3.06 5.34
N PRO A 35 4.99 -3.64 5.54
CA PRO A 35 4.84 -5.05 5.86
C PRO A 35 5.17 -5.92 4.64
N HIS A 36 5.49 -7.21 4.89
CA HIS A 36 5.86 -8.14 3.83
C HIS A 36 4.75 -8.31 2.77
N GLN A 37 3.48 -8.22 3.13
CA GLN A 37 2.37 -8.27 2.18
C GLN A 37 2.46 -7.19 1.09
N VAL A 38 2.86 -5.96 1.45
CA VAL A 38 3.05 -4.88 0.47
C VAL A 38 4.23 -5.18 -0.45
N ILE A 39 5.32 -5.72 0.10
CA ILE A 39 6.50 -6.11 -0.68
C ILE A 39 6.15 -7.22 -1.68
N GLU A 40 5.39 -8.22 -1.25
CA GLU A 40 4.94 -9.34 -2.09
C GLU A 40 4.01 -8.87 -3.21
N HIS A 41 3.06 -8.00 -2.90
CA HIS A 41 2.17 -7.40 -3.91
C HIS A 41 2.94 -6.59 -4.94
N LEU A 42 3.89 -5.76 -4.51
CA LEU A 42 4.73 -4.99 -5.42
C LEU A 42 5.60 -5.90 -6.28
N HIS A 43 6.17 -6.95 -5.71
CA HIS A 43 6.96 -7.93 -6.43
C HIS A 43 6.13 -8.65 -7.53
N THR A 44 4.93 -9.10 -7.17
CA THR A 44 3.97 -9.72 -8.10
C THR A 44 3.59 -8.76 -9.22
N PHE A 45 3.29 -7.50 -8.88
CA PHE A 45 2.97 -6.47 -9.86
C PHE A 45 4.10 -6.28 -10.88
N VAL A 46 5.33 -6.08 -10.39
CA VAL A 46 6.49 -5.86 -11.28
C VAL A 46 6.77 -7.06 -12.17
N GLN A 47 6.57 -8.28 -11.68
CA GLN A 47 6.83 -9.49 -12.45
C GLN A 47 5.74 -9.85 -13.47
N PHE A 48 4.47 -9.63 -13.14
CA PHE A 48 3.37 -10.25 -13.88
C PHE A 48 2.30 -9.29 -14.37
N THR A 49 2.15 -8.10 -13.76
CA THR A 49 1.02 -7.21 -14.03
C THR A 49 1.42 -5.76 -14.33
N THR A 50 2.67 -5.53 -14.76
CA THR A 50 3.14 -4.20 -15.18
C THR A 50 2.57 -3.85 -16.55
N VAL A 51 1.27 -3.58 -16.60
CA VAL A 51 0.52 -3.26 -17.81
C VAL A 51 -0.48 -2.14 -17.52
N GLN A 52 -0.95 -1.48 -18.58
CA GLN A 52 -2.05 -0.51 -18.45
C GLN A 52 -3.32 -1.25 -18.01
N PRO A 53 -3.97 -0.86 -16.88
CA PRO A 53 -5.21 -1.50 -16.44
C PRO A 53 -6.40 -1.15 -17.35
N TYR A 54 -7.48 -1.91 -17.22
CA TYR A 54 -8.77 -1.72 -17.90
C TYR A 54 -8.75 -1.91 -19.42
N GLY A 55 -7.74 -2.54 -19.97
CA GLY A 55 -7.73 -2.98 -21.37
C GLY A 55 -8.44 -4.33 -21.58
N PRO A 56 -8.65 -4.75 -22.82
CA PRO A 56 -9.48 -5.93 -23.17
C PRO A 56 -8.73 -7.27 -23.12
N PHE A 57 -7.55 -7.36 -22.51
CA PHE A 57 -6.75 -8.56 -22.44
C PHE A 57 -6.48 -8.97 -20.98
N GLN A 58 -6.23 -10.26 -20.75
CA GLN A 58 -6.25 -10.89 -19.44
C GLN A 58 -5.40 -10.19 -18.37
N SER A 59 -4.16 -9.85 -18.66
CA SER A 59 -3.29 -9.18 -17.65
C SER A 59 -3.76 -7.77 -17.33
N SER A 60 -4.32 -7.05 -18.29
CA SER A 60 -4.88 -5.71 -18.10
C SER A 60 -6.18 -5.73 -17.28
N ILE A 61 -7.02 -6.75 -17.48
CA ILE A 61 -8.22 -6.99 -16.67
C ILE A 61 -7.80 -7.26 -15.22
N ALA A 62 -6.87 -8.17 -15.01
CA ALA A 62 -6.36 -8.49 -13.67
C ALA A 62 -5.72 -7.28 -12.96
N ALA A 63 -5.02 -6.42 -13.69
CA ALA A 63 -4.47 -5.17 -13.15
C ALA A 63 -5.59 -4.20 -12.73
N GLY A 64 -6.66 -4.07 -13.52
CA GLY A 64 -7.84 -3.26 -13.19
C GLY A 64 -8.56 -3.79 -11.94
N GLU A 65 -8.80 -5.08 -11.86
CA GLU A 65 -9.41 -5.72 -10.70
C GLU A 65 -8.60 -5.49 -9.41
N SER A 66 -7.27 -5.55 -9.51
CA SER A 66 -6.35 -5.27 -8.41
C SER A 66 -6.43 -3.82 -7.95
N MET A 67 -6.48 -2.86 -8.88
CA MET A 67 -6.66 -1.45 -8.56
C MET A 67 -8.00 -1.20 -7.86
N ASP A 68 -9.09 -1.73 -8.40
CA ASP A 68 -10.43 -1.60 -7.82
C ASP A 68 -10.50 -2.21 -6.41
N ALA A 69 -9.82 -3.32 -6.17
CA ALA A 69 -9.72 -3.91 -4.85
C ALA A 69 -9.01 -2.98 -3.86
N GLY A 70 -7.94 -2.31 -4.29
CA GLY A 70 -7.24 -1.29 -3.51
C GLY A 70 -8.14 -0.11 -3.15
N TYR A 71 -8.85 0.45 -4.13
CA TYR A 71 -9.81 1.54 -3.90
C TYR A 71 -10.91 1.15 -2.92
N ARG A 72 -11.50 -0.04 -3.08
CA ARG A 72 -12.53 -0.55 -2.15
C ARG A 72 -11.99 -0.72 -0.73
N ALA A 73 -10.76 -1.23 -0.57
CA ALA A 73 -10.15 -1.42 0.74
C ALA A 73 -9.92 -0.09 1.47
N ILE A 74 -9.36 0.91 0.79
CA ILE A 74 -9.14 2.23 1.38
C ILE A 74 -10.45 2.96 1.65
N ALA A 75 -11.40 2.92 0.73
CA ALA A 75 -12.73 3.51 0.91
C ALA A 75 -13.45 2.91 2.13
N GLY A 76 -13.33 1.59 2.34
CA GLY A 76 -13.86 0.91 3.53
C GLY A 76 -13.22 1.38 4.85
N LEU A 77 -11.91 1.64 4.85
CA LEU A 77 -11.19 2.19 6.01
C LEU A 77 -11.63 3.63 6.32
N LEU A 78 -11.88 4.44 5.29
CA LEU A 78 -12.28 5.83 5.42
C LEU A 78 -13.80 6.00 5.58
N ASN A 79 -14.57 4.93 5.45
CA ASN A 79 -16.03 4.94 5.47
C ASN A 79 -16.61 5.90 4.40
N CYS A 80 -16.10 5.84 3.18
CA CYS A 80 -16.56 6.61 2.02
C CYS A 80 -16.83 5.70 0.82
N HIS A 81 -17.41 6.25 -0.25
CA HIS A 81 -17.55 5.53 -1.50
C HIS A 81 -16.23 5.55 -2.29
N PRO A 82 -15.88 4.48 -3.05
CA PRO A 82 -14.66 4.47 -3.87
C PRO A 82 -14.54 5.64 -4.84
N ASP A 83 -15.66 6.16 -5.36
CA ASP A 83 -15.68 7.31 -6.29
C ASP A 83 -15.37 8.66 -5.60
N GLU A 84 -15.38 8.70 -4.27
CA GLU A 84 -14.99 9.87 -3.48
C GLU A 84 -13.49 9.88 -3.16
N LEU A 85 -12.75 8.86 -3.62
CA LEU A 85 -11.36 8.64 -3.30
C LEU A 85 -10.46 8.87 -4.51
N THR A 86 -9.41 9.67 -4.33
CA THR A 86 -8.33 9.81 -5.30
C THR A 86 -7.01 9.39 -4.65
N LEU A 87 -6.38 8.38 -5.22
CA LEU A 87 -5.04 7.93 -4.82
C LEU A 87 -4.00 8.56 -5.74
N GLY A 88 -2.96 9.12 -5.16
CA GLY A 88 -1.86 9.74 -5.90
C GLY A 88 -0.51 9.42 -5.27
N PRO A 89 0.59 9.83 -5.91
CA PRO A 89 1.94 9.43 -5.54
C PRO A 89 2.43 10.03 -4.21
N SER A 90 1.85 11.14 -3.77
CA SER A 90 2.19 11.80 -2.51
C SER A 90 1.13 12.82 -2.10
N THR A 91 1.09 13.15 -0.80
CA THR A 91 0.25 14.23 -0.27
C THR A 91 0.54 15.56 -0.97
N SER A 92 1.80 15.90 -1.19
CA SER A 92 2.21 17.14 -1.87
C SER A 92 1.66 17.22 -3.30
N MET A 93 1.75 16.14 -4.07
CA MET A 93 1.22 16.08 -5.43
C MET A 93 -0.30 16.15 -5.43
N ASN A 94 -0.96 15.41 -4.54
CA ASN A 94 -2.42 15.43 -4.45
C ASN A 94 -2.93 16.83 -4.07
N THR A 95 -2.27 17.51 -3.12
CA THR A 95 -2.60 18.89 -2.74
C THR A 95 -2.38 19.88 -3.90
N TYR A 96 -1.29 19.70 -4.65
CA TYR A 96 -1.03 20.52 -5.84
C TYR A 96 -2.14 20.36 -6.89
N VAL A 97 -2.51 19.13 -7.21
CA VAL A 97 -3.58 18.84 -8.18
C VAL A 97 -4.93 19.40 -7.71
N LEU A 98 -5.22 19.29 -6.42
CA LEU A 98 -6.47 19.81 -5.84
C LEU A 98 -6.54 21.36 -5.90
N ALA A 99 -5.38 22.03 -5.86
CA ALA A 99 -5.30 23.50 -5.86
C ALA A 99 -5.36 24.13 -7.27
N GLN A 100 -5.37 23.34 -8.36
CA GLN A 100 -5.48 23.81 -9.75
C GLN A 100 -6.93 23.94 -10.17
#